data_62748b44974145fdeb17f1eeb53c8528
#
_entry.id   62748b44974145fdeb17f1eeb53c8528
#
_cell.length_a   1.000
_cell.length_b   1.000
_cell.length_c   1.000
_cell.angle_alpha   90.00
_cell.angle_beta   90.00
_cell.angle_gamma   90.00
#
_symmetry.space_group_name_H-M   'P 1'
#
loop_
_entity.id
_entity.type
_entity.pdbx_description
1 polymer ?
#
loop_
_entity_poly.entity_id
_entity_poly.type
_entity_poly.pdbx_seq_one_letter_code
_entity_poly.pdbx_strand_id
1 'polypeptide(L)'
;MTVLKVVLAVSICCMAVAARAEVIAPDVLIRNTVQEVITIVKEDKDIRAGDQKKILALVDAKVLPHFDFQRMTQLAVGKHWRAATPGQKQALVTEFRNMLVRTYTKVFTVYRDQTVEVKPLKMGAGVTDEATIKTIINKPGLQPIPVD
;
A
#
# COMPACT_ATOMS: atom_id res chain seq x y z
N MET A 1 -0.04 -68.84 28.93
CA MET A 1 0.55 -68.20 27.72
C MET A 1 -0.09 -66.85 27.56
N THR A 2 0.62 -65.85 28.04
CA THR A 2 0.13 -64.51 28.18
C THR A 2 0.70 -63.65 27.04
N VAL A 3 -0.16 -63.24 26.11
CA VAL A 3 0.23 -62.41 24.99
C VAL A 3 0.20 -60.96 25.45
N LEU A 4 1.37 -60.36 25.67
CA LEU A 4 1.59 -59.00 26.03
C LEU A 4 1.32 -58.09 24.82
N LYS A 5 0.18 -57.36 24.85
CA LYS A 5 -0.13 -56.34 23.84
C LYS A 5 0.61 -55.04 24.20
N VAL A 6 1.67 -54.77 23.48
CA VAL A 6 2.35 -53.46 23.53
C VAL A 6 1.56 -52.50 22.67
N VAL A 7 0.84 -51.60 23.29
CA VAL A 7 0.17 -50.43 22.63
C VAL A 7 1.21 -49.33 22.53
N LEU A 8 1.75 -49.15 21.31
CA LEU A 8 2.64 -48.02 20.99
C LEU A 8 1.79 -46.78 20.73
N ALA A 9 1.64 -45.93 21.75
CA ALA A 9 1.03 -44.62 21.59
C ALA A 9 1.97 -43.68 20.88
N VAL A 10 1.78 -43.52 19.57
CA VAL A 10 2.47 -42.49 18.77
C VAL A 10 1.80 -41.16 19.10
N SER A 11 2.42 -40.40 20.00
CA SER A 11 2.05 -38.98 20.30
C SER A 11 2.51 -38.12 19.15
N ILE A 12 1.60 -37.84 18.20
CA ILE A 12 1.83 -36.86 17.14
C ILE A 12 1.69 -35.50 17.80
N CYS A 13 2.85 -34.95 18.21
CA CYS A 13 2.95 -33.56 18.66
C CYS A 13 2.80 -32.64 17.44
N CYS A 14 1.57 -32.21 17.12
CA CYS A 14 1.31 -31.15 16.17
C CYS A 14 1.94 -29.85 16.70
N MET A 15 3.19 -29.59 16.30
CA MET A 15 3.76 -28.27 16.41
C MET A 15 3.00 -27.34 15.45
N ALA A 16 2.00 -26.66 15.98
CA ALA A 16 1.40 -25.50 15.32
C ALA A 16 2.48 -24.42 15.21
N VAL A 17 3.17 -24.40 14.09
CA VAL A 17 4.00 -23.26 13.70
C VAL A 17 3.02 -22.11 13.48
N ALA A 18 2.85 -21.27 14.49
CA ALA A 18 2.16 -20.00 14.34
C ALA A 18 2.98 -19.19 13.33
N ALA A 19 2.55 -19.19 12.07
CA ALA A 19 3.05 -18.28 11.06
C ALA A 19 2.73 -16.86 11.55
N ARG A 20 3.66 -16.22 12.23
CA ARG A 20 3.61 -14.80 12.47
C ARG A 20 3.72 -14.16 11.11
N ALA A 21 2.64 -13.56 10.63
CA ALA A 21 2.72 -12.63 9.52
C ALA A 21 3.71 -11.54 9.94
N GLU A 22 4.86 -11.52 9.31
CA GLU A 22 5.86 -10.50 9.53
C GLU A 22 5.26 -9.18 9.07
N VAL A 23 4.99 -8.28 10.01
CA VAL A 23 4.46 -6.95 9.70
C VAL A 23 5.58 -6.17 9.02
N ILE A 24 5.43 -5.94 7.71
CA ILE A 24 6.39 -5.17 6.92
C ILE A 24 6.43 -3.75 7.47
N ALA A 25 7.62 -3.23 7.74
CA ALA A 25 7.79 -1.86 8.21
C ALA A 25 7.24 -0.85 7.16
N PRO A 26 6.56 0.22 7.59
CA PRO A 26 5.87 1.14 6.67
C PRO A 26 6.76 1.74 5.58
N ASP A 27 8.00 2.12 5.91
CA ASP A 27 8.96 2.65 4.93
C ASP A 27 9.43 1.58 3.93
N VAL A 28 9.53 0.33 4.37
CA VAL A 28 9.85 -0.81 3.49
C VAL A 28 8.69 -1.08 2.53
N LEU A 29 7.45 -1.05 3.02
CA LEU A 29 6.26 -1.22 2.20
C LEU A 29 6.20 -0.15 1.09
N ILE A 30 6.34 1.12 1.45
CA ILE A 30 6.30 2.23 0.50
C ILE A 30 7.45 2.10 -0.50
N ARG A 31 8.67 1.81 -0.05
CA ARG A 31 9.83 1.64 -0.92
C ARG A 31 9.63 0.52 -1.93
N ASN A 32 9.15 -0.63 -1.49
CA ASN A 32 8.92 -1.79 -2.36
C ASN A 32 7.84 -1.49 -3.39
N THR A 33 6.71 -0.90 -2.97
CA THR A 33 5.61 -0.51 -3.86
C THR A 33 6.07 0.50 -4.90
N VAL A 34 6.80 1.54 -4.50
CA VAL A 34 7.35 2.55 -5.40
C VAL A 34 8.30 1.91 -6.41
N GLN A 35 9.22 1.06 -5.94
CA GLN A 35 10.20 0.42 -6.82
C GLN A 35 9.52 -0.52 -7.83
N GLU A 36 8.53 -1.30 -7.41
CA GLU A 36 7.76 -2.18 -8.27
C GLU A 36 7.02 -1.39 -9.36
N VAL A 37 6.31 -0.33 -8.97
CA VAL A 37 5.58 0.54 -9.91
C VAL A 37 6.53 1.19 -10.91
N ILE A 38 7.66 1.73 -10.46
CA ILE A 38 8.67 2.34 -11.34
C ILE A 38 9.21 1.32 -12.34
N THR A 39 9.49 0.11 -11.92
CA THR A 39 9.98 -0.97 -12.79
C THR A 39 8.96 -1.28 -13.87
N ILE A 40 7.69 -1.49 -13.52
CA ILE A 40 6.63 -1.77 -14.48
C ILE A 40 6.46 -0.61 -15.47
N VAL A 41 6.43 0.64 -14.99
CA VAL A 41 6.31 1.82 -15.85
C VAL A 41 7.48 1.94 -16.84
N LYS A 42 8.68 1.58 -16.43
CA LYS A 42 9.87 1.61 -17.32
C LYS A 42 9.85 0.50 -18.37
N GLU A 43 9.33 -0.65 -18.06
CA GLU A 43 9.33 -1.85 -18.92
C GLU A 43 8.15 -1.88 -19.90
N ASP A 44 6.96 -1.40 -19.48
CA ASP A 44 5.74 -1.42 -20.32
C ASP A 44 5.71 -0.20 -21.25
N LYS A 45 5.88 -0.46 -22.54
CA LYS A 45 5.88 0.58 -23.60
C LYS A 45 4.54 1.29 -23.72
N ASP A 46 3.43 0.60 -23.50
CA ASP A 46 2.08 1.16 -23.64
C ASP A 46 1.76 2.10 -22.47
N ILE A 47 2.17 1.73 -21.25
CA ILE A 47 2.08 2.63 -20.09
C ILE A 47 2.91 3.89 -20.34
N ARG A 48 4.13 3.75 -20.87
CA ARG A 48 4.97 4.89 -21.24
C ARG A 48 4.38 5.74 -22.36
N ALA A 49 3.63 5.12 -23.27
CA ALA A 49 2.88 5.81 -24.33
C ALA A 49 1.59 6.48 -23.83
N GLY A 50 1.19 6.20 -22.59
CA GLY A 50 0.01 6.80 -21.94
C GLY A 50 -1.28 5.99 -22.08
N ASP A 51 -1.18 4.66 -22.28
CA ASP A 51 -2.37 3.78 -22.28
C ASP A 51 -3.10 3.85 -20.93
N GLN A 52 -4.22 4.57 -20.94
CA GLN A 52 -5.03 4.83 -19.75
C GLN A 52 -5.56 3.56 -19.10
N LYS A 53 -5.90 2.54 -19.89
CA LYS A 53 -6.44 1.27 -19.37
C LYS A 53 -5.38 0.51 -18.60
N LYS A 54 -4.16 0.44 -19.14
CA LYS A 54 -3.03 -0.22 -18.48
C LYS A 54 -2.58 0.55 -17.23
N ILE A 55 -2.55 1.88 -17.30
CA ILE A 55 -2.22 2.73 -16.15
C ILE A 55 -3.24 2.50 -15.02
N LEU A 56 -4.53 2.49 -15.30
CA LEU A 56 -5.56 2.23 -14.31
C LEU A 56 -5.43 0.82 -13.71
N ALA A 57 -5.19 -0.19 -14.54
CA ALA A 57 -4.98 -1.56 -14.07
C ALA A 57 -3.74 -1.68 -13.14
N LEU A 58 -2.64 -1.00 -13.47
CA LEU A 58 -1.46 -0.94 -12.61
C LEU A 58 -1.79 -0.29 -11.26
N VAL A 59 -2.47 0.85 -11.27
CA VAL A 59 -2.86 1.58 -10.06
C VAL A 59 -3.79 0.72 -9.20
N ASP A 60 -4.81 0.10 -9.79
CA ASP A 60 -5.74 -0.77 -9.08
C ASP A 60 -5.05 -1.98 -8.44
N ALA A 61 -4.07 -2.58 -9.14
CA ALA A 61 -3.40 -3.78 -8.67
C ALA A 61 -2.29 -3.51 -7.65
N LYS A 62 -1.54 -2.41 -7.79
CA LYS A 62 -0.29 -2.19 -7.05
C LYS A 62 -0.31 -1.02 -6.08
N VAL A 63 -1.19 -0.06 -6.28
CA VAL A 63 -1.22 1.17 -5.47
C VAL A 63 -2.42 1.17 -4.52
N LEU A 64 -3.63 1.03 -5.06
CA LEU A 64 -4.86 1.20 -4.28
C LEU A 64 -5.05 0.22 -3.10
N PRO A 65 -4.54 -1.03 -3.12
CA PRO A 65 -4.65 -1.93 -1.97
C PRO A 65 -3.97 -1.42 -0.70
N HIS A 66 -3.06 -0.46 -0.82
CA HIS A 66 -2.33 0.12 0.30
C HIS A 66 -2.99 1.37 0.89
N PHE A 67 -4.17 1.78 0.39
CA PHE A 67 -4.88 2.98 0.83
C PHE A 67 -6.17 2.65 1.57
N ASP A 68 -6.31 3.16 2.79
CA ASP A 68 -7.57 3.14 3.53
C ASP A 68 -8.45 4.34 3.10
N PHE A 69 -9.18 4.15 2.00
CA PHE A 69 -10.05 5.19 1.46
C PHE A 69 -11.16 5.59 2.42
N GLN A 70 -11.63 4.68 3.27
CA GLN A 70 -12.64 5.00 4.27
C GLN A 70 -12.09 6.01 5.29
N ARG A 71 -10.92 5.74 5.86
CA ARG A 71 -10.25 6.63 6.80
C ARG A 71 -9.89 7.97 6.14
N MET A 72 -9.31 7.93 4.94
CA MET A 72 -8.95 9.14 4.19
C MET A 72 -10.17 10.02 3.92
N THR A 73 -11.29 9.44 3.45
CA THR A 73 -12.55 10.17 3.23
C THR A 73 -13.11 10.73 4.52
N GLN A 74 -13.08 9.95 5.60
CA GLN A 74 -13.52 10.41 6.91
C GLN A 74 -12.74 11.64 7.37
N LEU A 75 -11.44 11.66 7.21
CA LEU A 75 -10.58 12.81 7.55
C LEU A 75 -10.88 14.01 6.66
N ALA A 76 -11.04 13.81 5.35
CA ALA A 76 -11.32 14.87 4.39
C ALA A 76 -12.69 15.53 4.61
N VAL A 77 -13.72 14.74 4.93
CA VAL A 77 -15.10 15.22 5.20
C VAL A 77 -15.21 15.82 6.61
N GLY A 78 -14.37 15.38 7.54
CA GLY A 78 -14.27 15.89 8.90
C GLY A 78 -15.55 15.72 9.70
N LYS A 79 -16.00 16.79 10.39
CA LYS A 79 -17.16 16.77 11.28
C LYS A 79 -18.46 16.28 10.63
N HIS A 80 -18.61 16.48 9.33
CA HIS A 80 -19.83 16.12 8.58
C HIS A 80 -19.94 14.59 8.37
N TRP A 81 -18.84 13.84 8.51
CA TRP A 81 -18.86 12.38 8.42
C TRP A 81 -19.81 11.73 9.42
N ARG A 82 -19.92 12.29 10.64
CA ARG A 82 -20.79 11.72 11.68
C ARG A 82 -22.28 11.83 11.34
N ALA A 83 -22.67 12.87 10.62
CA ALA A 83 -24.05 13.11 10.23
C ALA A 83 -24.47 12.31 8.98
N ALA A 84 -23.51 11.79 8.21
CA ALA A 84 -23.79 11.03 7.01
C ALA A 84 -24.36 9.64 7.32
N THR A 85 -25.38 9.22 6.56
CA THR A 85 -25.93 7.87 6.61
C THR A 85 -24.91 6.84 6.08
N PRO A 86 -25.08 5.54 6.37
CA PRO A 86 -24.18 4.50 5.84
C PRO A 86 -24.06 4.53 4.30
N GLY A 87 -25.18 4.72 3.60
CA GLY A 87 -25.18 4.83 2.12
C GLY A 87 -24.44 6.08 1.63
N GLN A 88 -24.60 7.23 2.29
CA GLN A 88 -23.85 8.43 1.96
C GLN A 88 -22.34 8.25 2.22
N LYS A 89 -21.96 7.61 3.31
CA LYS A 89 -20.56 7.30 3.60
C LYS A 89 -19.94 6.45 2.50
N GLN A 90 -20.63 5.39 2.08
CA GLN A 90 -20.14 4.54 1.00
C GLN A 90 -20.02 5.28 -0.34
N ALA A 91 -20.98 6.12 -0.69
CA ALA A 91 -20.92 6.95 -1.88
C ALA A 91 -19.74 7.95 -1.83
N LEU A 92 -19.54 8.62 -0.69
CA LEU A 92 -18.42 9.53 -0.49
C LEU A 92 -17.07 8.83 -0.64
N VAL A 93 -16.89 7.62 -0.08
CA VAL A 93 -15.65 6.84 -0.22
C VAL A 93 -15.40 6.50 -1.70
N THR A 94 -16.43 6.05 -2.40
CA THR A 94 -16.32 5.69 -3.82
C THR A 94 -15.94 6.91 -4.67
N GLU A 95 -16.60 8.04 -4.48
CA GLU A 95 -16.33 9.26 -5.26
C GLU A 95 -14.97 9.87 -4.91
N PHE A 96 -14.56 9.84 -3.65
CA PHE A 96 -13.25 10.29 -3.22
C PHE A 96 -12.12 9.45 -3.86
N ARG A 97 -12.26 8.11 -3.83
CA ARG A 97 -11.34 7.21 -4.53
C ARG A 97 -11.26 7.54 -6.02
N ASN A 98 -12.40 7.63 -6.69
CA ASN A 98 -12.48 7.93 -8.12
C ASN A 98 -11.84 9.28 -8.46
N MET A 99 -12.08 10.30 -7.64
CA MET A 99 -11.47 11.62 -7.78
C MET A 99 -9.94 11.55 -7.70
N LEU A 100 -9.40 10.86 -6.69
CA LEU A 100 -7.95 10.72 -6.51
C LEU A 100 -7.33 9.95 -7.69
N VAL A 101 -7.93 8.84 -8.10
CA VAL A 101 -7.46 8.06 -9.26
C VAL A 101 -7.40 8.94 -10.50
N ARG A 102 -8.47 9.67 -10.84
CA ARG A 102 -8.49 10.57 -12.01
C ARG A 102 -7.45 11.69 -11.93
N THR A 103 -7.22 12.21 -10.73
CA THR A 103 -6.29 13.33 -10.53
C THR A 103 -4.85 12.88 -10.67
N TYR A 104 -4.51 11.74 -10.07
CA TYR A 104 -3.11 11.31 -9.93
C TYR A 104 -2.63 10.33 -11.01
N THR A 105 -3.52 9.65 -11.74
CA THR A 105 -3.08 8.76 -12.84
C THR A 105 -2.30 9.49 -13.94
N LYS A 106 -2.52 10.79 -14.14
CA LYS A 106 -1.75 11.59 -15.09
C LYS A 106 -0.25 11.64 -14.77
N VAL A 107 0.14 11.44 -13.51
CA VAL A 107 1.56 11.40 -13.11
C VAL A 107 2.31 10.31 -13.87
N PHE A 108 1.69 9.17 -14.14
CA PHE A 108 2.31 8.04 -14.85
C PHE A 108 2.64 8.36 -16.32
N THR A 109 1.91 9.29 -16.95
CA THR A 109 2.18 9.70 -18.34
C THR A 109 3.33 10.71 -18.46
N VAL A 110 3.62 11.45 -17.37
CA VAL A 110 4.70 12.45 -17.34
C VAL A 110 5.95 11.95 -16.62
N TYR A 111 5.87 10.74 -16.05
CA TYR A 111 7.02 10.09 -15.41
C TYR A 111 8.02 9.65 -16.49
N ARG A 112 9.25 10.17 -16.43
CA ARG A 112 10.32 9.78 -17.37
C ARG A 112 11.60 9.40 -16.64
N ASP A 113 12.28 10.38 -16.03
CA ASP A 113 13.60 10.19 -15.43
C ASP A 113 13.62 10.58 -13.94
N GLN A 114 12.45 10.58 -13.31
CA GLN A 114 12.34 10.89 -11.89
C GLN A 114 12.85 9.72 -11.06
N THR A 115 13.43 10.03 -9.91
CA THR A 115 13.74 9.05 -8.88
C THR A 115 12.95 9.39 -7.61
N VAL A 116 12.54 8.36 -6.90
CA VAL A 116 11.82 8.50 -5.63
C VAL A 116 12.69 7.94 -4.53
N GLU A 117 13.08 8.80 -3.59
CA GLU A 117 13.84 8.41 -2.42
C GLU A 117 12.91 8.31 -1.21
N VAL A 118 12.73 7.11 -0.68
CA VAL A 118 11.96 6.86 0.55
C VAL A 118 12.94 6.88 1.71
N LYS A 119 12.78 7.84 2.64
CA LYS A 119 13.63 7.94 3.82
C LYS A 119 13.31 6.82 4.81
N PRO A 120 14.31 6.27 5.50
CA PRO A 120 14.07 5.31 6.56
C PRO A 120 13.17 5.87 7.66
N LEU A 121 12.25 5.05 8.16
CA LEU A 121 11.41 5.41 9.29
C LEU A 121 12.30 5.64 10.52
N LYS A 122 12.24 6.84 11.08
CA LYS A 122 12.84 7.11 12.38
C LYS A 122 11.80 6.77 13.46
N MET A 123 11.99 5.63 14.11
CA MET A 123 11.17 5.26 15.26
C MET A 123 11.39 6.27 16.38
N GLY A 124 10.37 7.05 16.70
CA GLY A 124 10.35 7.87 17.90
C GLY A 124 10.24 7.00 19.16
N ALA A 125 10.59 7.55 20.31
CA ALA A 125 10.40 6.88 21.61
C ALA A 125 8.91 6.83 21.97
N GLY A 126 8.19 5.85 21.44
CA GLY A 126 6.78 5.61 21.72
C GLY A 126 6.18 4.61 20.73
N VAL A 127 5.30 3.75 21.22
CA VAL A 127 4.49 2.88 20.36
C VAL A 127 3.38 3.73 19.78
N THR A 128 3.44 4.00 18.47
CA THR A 128 2.38 4.70 17.76
C THR A 128 1.82 3.79 16.66
N ASP A 129 0.51 3.82 16.49
CA ASP A 129 -0.18 3.10 15.40
C ASP A 129 -0.04 3.82 14.04
N GLU A 130 0.64 4.97 14.01
CA GLU A 130 0.80 5.81 12.84
C GLU A 130 2.26 6.20 12.64
N ALA A 131 2.67 6.26 11.37
CA ALA A 131 4.01 6.70 11.00
C ALA A 131 3.94 7.60 9.75
N THR A 132 4.72 8.69 9.77
CA THR A 132 4.91 9.54 8.60
C THR A 132 6.20 9.14 7.90
N ILE A 133 6.09 8.76 6.62
CA ILE A 133 7.23 8.37 5.81
C ILE A 133 7.60 9.51 4.88
N LYS A 134 8.74 10.12 5.15
CA LYS A 134 9.29 11.18 4.30
C LYS A 134 9.81 10.63 2.99
N THR A 135 9.35 11.22 1.90
CA THR A 135 9.71 10.82 0.54
C THR A 135 10.20 12.04 -0.23
N ILE A 136 11.16 11.86 -1.11
CA ILE A 136 11.68 12.93 -1.98
C ILE A 136 11.57 12.48 -3.42
N ILE A 137 10.89 13.27 -4.24
CA ILE A 137 10.85 13.07 -5.69
C ILE A 137 11.91 13.97 -6.32
N ASN A 138 12.90 13.36 -6.96
CA ASN A 138 13.96 14.05 -7.68
C ASN A 138 13.68 13.99 -9.18
N LYS A 139 13.74 15.14 -9.86
CA LYS A 139 13.65 15.26 -11.31
C LYS A 139 14.86 16.03 -11.82
N PRO A 140 15.59 15.51 -12.83
CA PRO A 140 16.73 16.20 -13.37
C PRO A 140 16.42 17.66 -13.78
N GLY A 141 17.23 18.60 -13.32
CA GLY A 141 17.07 20.03 -13.62
C GLY A 141 16.00 20.78 -12.81
N LEU A 142 15.33 20.13 -11.85
CA LEU A 142 14.34 20.75 -10.96
C LEU A 142 14.73 20.58 -9.49
N GLN A 143 14.16 21.43 -8.64
CA GLN A 143 14.30 21.28 -7.19
C GLN A 143 13.61 19.99 -6.72
N PRO A 144 14.21 19.27 -5.76
CA PRO A 144 13.58 18.11 -5.14
C PRO A 144 12.22 18.47 -4.52
N ILE A 145 11.23 17.59 -4.71
CA ILE A 145 9.89 17.77 -4.16
C ILE A 145 9.74 16.87 -2.94
N PRO A 146 9.66 17.42 -1.71
CA PRO A 146 9.37 16.62 -0.53
C PRO A 146 7.89 16.22 -0.51
N VAL A 147 7.62 14.99 -0.07
CA VAL A 147 6.29 14.42 0.11
C VAL A 147 6.27 13.68 1.45
N ASP A 148 5.29 13.97 2.30
CA ASP A 148 5.09 13.36 3.62
C ASP A 148 3.77 12.62 3.66
#